data_24f843b6808d26aa918ebd56107d240c
#
_entry.id   24f843b6808d26aa918ebd56107d240c
#
_cell.length_a   1.000
_cell.length_b   1.000
_cell.length_c   1.000
_cell.angle_alpha   90.00
_cell.angle_beta   90.00
_cell.angle_gamma   90.00
#
_symmetry.space_group_name_H-M   'P 1'
#
loop_
_entity.id
_entity.type
_entity.pdbx_description
1 polymer ?
#
loop_
_entity_poly.entity_id
_entity_poly.type
_entity_poly.pdbx_seq_one_letter_code
_entity_poly.pdbx_strand_id
1 'polypeptide(L)'
;MINFDYWQQRERERERYLDSSIDRANKIIIQQLEEAKKEIQNLINSFWVKYADKNGITVNQAYQMADRMDVQAFAKQAQKYVEEHNMSATANRQMSLYNLKMKVSRYQLLLNQINLELAKLCDSNIDTMKDTLTDNAKQDLQAMQQTLGLSSSYLIQALPGIVYANHDNATFMDRWYNTGNNIYSALDKTLRAAIINGDNPTKFAGKLAKAFEVAPYEARRLLITESSFAHQKIQQKCYDKANVDEYVYVAESTACDTCKLLNRKHFKVSEMEPGENAQPMHPNCRCSTAPYDPSQEDDAFQKQLEEARKFKEANKHLGKPSAPNELTKDEEAAVKRYVGPDSYKLNAKLRSGEPLSNQEKAFVENLDYALDKLPKYSGEAPLYRSMYSNTMNKPEEFVGNLKPGNVMSSPAYTSTAKEMYDPEADIQISILESQSGADLAGKNGYNNHEQEVLFPRNAKFRIVNCVDKDGIYYISVKEV
;
A
#
# COMPACT_ATOMS: atom_id res chain seq x y z
N MET A 1 4.54 -7.48 -39.70
CA MET A 1 3.28 -7.22 -38.97
C MET A 1 3.51 -7.57 -37.51
N ILE A 2 3.12 -6.67 -36.61
CA ILE A 2 3.43 -6.77 -35.18
C ILE A 2 2.18 -7.35 -34.49
N ASN A 3 2.19 -8.64 -34.18
CA ASN A 3 1.07 -9.35 -33.55
C ASN A 3 1.11 -9.24 -32.02
N PHE A 4 0.06 -9.70 -31.33
CA PHE A 4 -0.04 -9.68 -29.87
C PHE A 4 1.13 -10.41 -29.17
N ASP A 5 1.61 -11.52 -29.72
CA ASP A 5 2.71 -12.29 -29.17
C ASP A 5 4.04 -11.53 -29.23
N TYR A 6 4.25 -10.73 -30.28
CA TYR A 6 5.38 -9.82 -30.37
C TYR A 6 5.35 -8.79 -29.22
N TRP A 7 4.20 -8.17 -28.98
CA TRP A 7 4.07 -7.20 -27.89
C TRP A 7 4.25 -7.85 -26.53
N GLN A 8 3.70 -9.04 -26.34
CA GLN A 8 3.91 -9.80 -25.11
C GLN A 8 5.39 -10.16 -24.88
N GLN A 9 6.13 -10.50 -25.95
CA GLN A 9 7.56 -10.74 -25.84
C GLN A 9 8.32 -9.45 -25.49
N ARG A 10 7.99 -8.33 -26.10
CA ARG A 10 8.58 -7.02 -25.81
C ARG A 10 8.37 -6.64 -24.35
N GLU A 11 7.17 -6.84 -23.82
CA GLU A 11 6.89 -6.55 -22.42
C GLU A 11 7.68 -7.46 -21.47
N ARG A 12 7.89 -8.73 -21.80
CA ARG A 12 8.78 -9.61 -21.02
C ARG A 12 10.24 -9.14 -21.00
N GLU A 13 10.72 -8.58 -22.11
CA GLU A 13 12.06 -8.01 -22.20
C GLU A 13 12.16 -6.73 -21.35
N ARG A 14 11.14 -5.89 -21.41
CA ARG A 14 10.99 -4.71 -20.57
C ARG A 14 10.99 -5.06 -19.10
N GLU A 15 10.19 -6.05 -18.68
CA GLU A 15 10.12 -6.53 -17.30
C GLU A 15 11.50 -6.95 -16.78
N ARG A 16 12.28 -7.69 -17.54
CA ARG A 16 13.64 -8.09 -17.14
C ARG A 16 14.56 -6.90 -16.92
N TYR A 17 14.49 -5.92 -17.83
CA TYR A 17 15.25 -4.69 -17.68
C TYR A 17 14.80 -3.92 -16.44
N LEU A 18 13.50 -3.76 -16.25
CA LEU A 18 12.88 -3.06 -15.13
C LEU A 18 13.26 -3.72 -13.80
N ASP A 19 13.16 -5.03 -13.70
CA ASP A 19 13.60 -5.78 -12.51
C ASP A 19 15.06 -5.55 -12.19
N SER A 20 15.95 -5.64 -13.19
CA SER A 20 17.37 -5.38 -12.99
C SER A 20 17.65 -3.96 -12.53
N SER A 21 16.94 -2.97 -13.06
CA SER A 21 17.06 -1.56 -12.69
C SER A 21 16.58 -1.33 -11.26
N ILE A 22 15.39 -1.83 -10.93
CA ILE A 22 14.78 -1.69 -9.60
C ILE A 22 15.59 -2.45 -8.55
N ASP A 23 16.11 -3.63 -8.85
CA ASP A 23 16.93 -4.39 -7.91
C ASP A 23 18.26 -3.69 -7.60
N ARG A 24 18.86 -2.98 -8.57
CA ARG A 24 20.04 -2.12 -8.31
C ARG A 24 19.68 -0.96 -7.40
N ALA A 25 18.60 -0.25 -7.69
CA ALA A 25 18.13 0.86 -6.86
C ALA A 25 17.78 0.38 -5.45
N ASN A 26 17.08 -0.74 -5.32
CA ASN A 26 16.71 -1.29 -4.02
C ASN A 26 17.92 -1.70 -3.17
N LYS A 27 19.00 -2.20 -3.79
CA LYS A 27 20.27 -2.47 -3.08
C LYS A 27 20.88 -1.19 -2.51
N ILE A 28 20.87 -0.10 -3.28
CA ILE A 28 21.36 1.21 -2.80
C ILE A 28 20.49 1.70 -1.65
N ILE A 29 19.18 1.63 -1.79
CA ILE A 29 18.22 2.05 -0.75
C ILE A 29 18.42 1.21 0.52
N ILE A 30 18.60 -0.11 0.41
CA ILE A 30 18.89 -0.98 1.56
C ILE A 30 20.17 -0.54 2.26
N GLN A 31 21.22 -0.23 1.51
CA GLN A 31 22.48 0.26 2.10
C GLN A 31 22.25 1.58 2.84
N GLN A 32 21.56 2.53 2.24
CA GLN A 32 21.22 3.81 2.86
C GLN A 32 20.37 3.63 4.13
N LEU A 33 19.41 2.69 4.12
CA LEU A 33 18.62 2.33 5.29
C LEU A 33 19.48 1.73 6.41
N GLU A 34 20.43 0.86 6.11
CA GLU A 34 21.32 0.29 7.10
C GLU A 34 22.29 1.33 7.71
N GLU A 35 22.80 2.25 6.89
CA GLU A 35 23.63 3.37 7.34
C GLU A 35 22.84 4.29 8.29
N ALA A 36 21.64 4.70 7.93
CA ALA A 36 20.77 5.53 8.77
C ALA A 36 20.36 4.81 10.05
N LYS A 37 20.04 3.51 9.97
CA LYS A 37 19.74 2.67 11.15
C LYS A 37 20.91 2.64 12.12
N LYS A 38 22.13 2.48 11.62
CA LYS A 38 23.35 2.48 12.43
C LYS A 38 23.57 3.85 13.09
N GLU A 39 23.37 4.94 12.37
CA GLU A 39 23.51 6.29 12.91
C GLU A 39 22.46 6.58 13.99
N ILE A 40 21.22 6.23 13.75
CA ILE A 40 20.14 6.34 14.74
C ILE A 40 20.46 5.50 15.99
N GLN A 41 20.98 4.29 15.82
CA GLN A 41 21.40 3.46 16.95
C GLN A 41 22.53 4.13 17.75
N ASN A 42 23.48 4.78 17.08
CA ASN A 42 24.55 5.54 17.73
C ASN A 42 24.01 6.74 18.52
N LEU A 43 23.04 7.48 17.95
CA LEU A 43 22.36 8.58 18.65
C LEU A 43 21.67 8.07 19.92
N ILE A 44 20.93 6.97 19.83
CA ILE A 44 20.24 6.34 20.96
C ILE A 44 21.25 5.88 22.01
N ASN A 45 22.30 5.16 21.61
CA ASN A 45 23.33 4.67 22.52
C ASN A 45 24.05 5.85 23.22
N SER A 46 24.42 6.89 22.49
CA SER A 46 25.07 8.09 23.03
C SER A 46 24.18 8.82 24.01
N PHE A 47 22.89 8.87 23.75
CA PHE A 47 21.90 9.40 24.67
C PHE A 47 21.90 8.65 26.00
N TRP A 48 21.94 7.32 25.97
CA TRP A 48 21.88 6.49 27.17
C TRP A 48 23.22 6.45 27.91
N VAL A 49 24.35 6.32 27.23
CA VAL A 49 25.69 6.25 27.83
C VAL A 49 26.02 7.54 28.62
N LYS A 50 25.66 8.71 28.10
CA LYS A 50 25.89 9.98 28.80
C LYS A 50 25.17 10.06 30.14
N TYR A 51 24.15 9.24 30.38
CA TYR A 51 23.23 9.39 31.53
C TYR A 51 23.08 8.19 32.43
N ALA A 52 23.34 6.98 31.95
CA ALA A 52 23.24 5.77 32.75
C ALA A 52 24.46 5.55 33.68
N ASP A 53 25.64 6.02 33.26
CA ASP A 53 26.91 5.53 33.81
C ASP A 53 27.60 6.45 34.82
N LYS A 54 27.26 7.71 34.87
CA LYS A 54 28.07 8.67 35.64
C LYS A 54 27.63 9.01 37.07
N ASN A 55 26.36 8.78 37.45
CA ASN A 55 25.90 9.37 38.71
C ASN A 55 24.92 8.58 39.58
N GLY A 56 24.54 7.36 39.28
CA GLY A 56 23.55 6.61 40.08
C GLY A 56 22.17 7.30 40.14
N ILE A 57 21.86 8.18 39.20
CA ILE A 57 20.63 8.95 39.10
C ILE A 57 19.64 8.25 38.17
N THR A 58 18.34 8.42 38.46
CA THR A 58 17.30 7.88 37.61
C THR A 58 17.30 8.57 36.22
N VAL A 59 16.80 7.90 35.21
CA VAL A 59 16.66 8.44 33.84
C VAL A 59 15.93 9.78 33.84
N ASN A 60 14.93 9.98 34.71
CA ASN A 60 14.23 11.26 34.88
C ASN A 60 15.10 12.38 35.42
N GLN A 61 15.98 12.10 36.35
CA GLN A 61 16.93 13.09 36.89
C GLN A 61 18.03 13.43 35.88
N ALA A 62 18.52 12.44 35.15
CA ALA A 62 19.44 12.62 34.03
C ALA A 62 18.82 13.48 32.90
N TYR A 63 17.53 13.34 32.69
CA TYR A 63 16.73 14.09 31.73
C TYR A 63 16.77 15.61 31.94
N GLN A 64 16.70 16.06 33.20
CA GLN A 64 16.70 17.48 33.54
C GLN A 64 18.10 18.13 33.47
N MET A 65 19.17 17.37 33.70
CA MET A 65 20.55 17.89 33.76
C MET A 65 21.24 18.05 32.40
N ALA A 66 20.77 17.35 31.39
CA ALA A 66 21.44 17.25 30.11
C ALA A 66 21.09 18.31 29.07
N ASP A 67 20.09 19.11 29.32
CA ASP A 67 19.47 20.04 28.39
C ASP A 67 20.40 21.07 27.76
N ARG A 68 21.47 21.46 28.47
CA ARG A 68 22.32 22.60 28.02
C ARG A 68 23.39 22.24 27.01
N MET A 69 23.95 21.03 27.05
CA MET A 69 25.11 20.66 26.19
C MET A 69 24.72 20.27 24.78
N ASP A 70 23.56 19.59 24.60
CA ASP A 70 23.12 19.11 23.30
C ASP A 70 22.51 20.24 22.43
N VAL A 71 21.93 21.27 23.08
CA VAL A 71 21.45 22.50 22.43
C VAL A 71 22.59 23.27 21.76
N GLN A 72 23.79 23.30 22.35
CA GLN A 72 24.95 23.99 21.75
C GLN A 72 25.48 23.30 20.49
N ALA A 73 25.50 21.95 20.46
CA ALA A 73 25.93 21.21 19.28
C ALA A 73 24.95 21.41 18.11
N PHE A 74 23.65 21.40 18.43
CA PHE A 74 22.60 21.66 17.44
C PHE A 74 22.61 23.11 16.94
N ALA A 75 22.87 24.07 17.83
CA ALA A 75 23.05 25.51 17.47
C ALA A 75 24.21 25.72 16.50
N LYS A 76 25.35 25.01 16.72
CA LYS A 76 26.51 25.09 15.80
C LYS A 76 26.18 24.57 14.41
N GLN A 77 25.42 23.48 14.32
CA GLN A 77 25.01 22.92 13.02
C GLN A 77 24.02 23.81 12.29
N ALA A 78 23.05 24.38 13.00
CA ALA A 78 22.12 25.36 12.45
C ALA A 78 22.86 26.61 11.95
N GLN A 79 23.87 27.12 12.73
CA GLN A 79 24.72 28.23 12.33
C GLN A 79 25.48 27.93 11.02
N LYS A 80 26.03 26.71 10.88
CA LYS A 80 26.71 26.25 9.66
C LYS A 80 25.81 26.29 8.42
N TYR A 81 24.54 25.88 8.53
CA TYR A 81 23.59 25.98 7.42
C TYR A 81 23.29 27.43 7.03
N VAL A 82 23.22 28.34 7.98
CA VAL A 82 23.05 29.77 7.69
C VAL A 82 24.28 30.32 6.98
N GLU A 83 25.49 30.02 7.46
CA GLU A 83 26.74 30.45 6.86
C GLU A 83 26.95 29.92 5.44
N GLU A 84 26.55 28.64 5.21
CA GLU A 84 26.66 27.96 3.91
C GLU A 84 25.50 28.30 2.96
N HIS A 85 24.52 29.12 3.37
CA HIS A 85 23.30 29.44 2.59
C HIS A 85 22.59 28.16 2.09
N ASN A 86 22.61 27.12 2.90
CA ASN A 86 22.03 25.82 2.54
C ASN A 86 20.50 25.85 2.66
N MET A 87 19.81 25.96 1.51
CA MET A 87 18.34 26.03 1.40
C MET A 87 17.70 24.66 1.12
N SER A 88 18.44 23.56 1.28
CA SER A 88 17.88 22.21 1.09
C SER A 88 16.69 21.96 2.03
N ALA A 89 15.81 21.02 1.66
CA ALA A 89 14.69 20.61 2.51
C ALA A 89 15.18 20.14 3.89
N THR A 90 16.33 19.47 3.93
CA THR A 90 16.99 19.04 5.17
C THR A 90 17.46 20.23 6.03
N ALA A 91 18.13 21.22 5.43
CA ALA A 91 18.58 22.41 6.13
C ALA A 91 17.39 23.24 6.67
N ASN A 92 16.34 23.43 5.86
CA ASN A 92 15.12 24.13 6.28
C ASN A 92 14.42 23.43 7.44
N ARG A 93 14.36 22.08 7.42
CA ARG A 93 13.79 21.27 8.51
C ARG A 93 14.64 21.42 9.78
N GLN A 94 15.98 21.39 9.67
CA GLN A 94 16.88 21.65 10.80
C GLN A 94 16.72 23.04 11.39
N MET A 95 16.63 24.06 10.54
CA MET A 95 16.42 25.45 10.99
C MET A 95 15.06 25.62 11.69
N SER A 96 14.01 24.96 11.20
CA SER A 96 12.71 24.93 11.89
C SER A 96 12.82 24.31 13.29
N LEU A 97 13.58 23.23 13.42
CA LEU A 97 13.83 22.56 14.69
C LEU A 97 14.66 23.43 15.65
N TYR A 98 15.66 24.16 15.14
CA TYR A 98 16.42 25.13 15.93
C TYR A 98 15.56 26.26 16.49
N ASN A 99 14.61 26.77 15.69
CA ASN A 99 13.67 27.80 16.10
C ASN A 99 12.63 27.33 17.14
N LEU A 100 12.43 26.02 17.32
CA LEU A 100 11.62 25.46 18.40
C LEU A 100 12.23 25.63 19.82
N LYS A 101 13.39 26.24 19.93
CA LYS A 101 14.03 26.85 21.14
C LYS A 101 14.08 26.09 22.44
N MET A 102 15.27 26.09 23.01
CA MET A 102 15.67 26.29 24.44
C MET A 102 14.74 25.79 25.59
N LYS A 103 13.51 25.39 25.35
CA LYS A 103 12.60 24.73 26.30
C LYS A 103 12.39 23.24 25.98
N VAL A 104 13.11 22.73 25.01
CA VAL A 104 12.95 21.36 24.52
C VAL A 104 13.63 20.42 25.48
N SER A 105 12.88 19.41 25.96
CA SER A 105 13.46 18.36 26.79
C SER A 105 14.51 17.59 25.99
N ARG A 106 15.48 16.99 26.64
CA ARG A 106 16.52 16.22 25.96
C ARG A 106 15.97 15.07 25.10
N TYR A 107 14.89 14.46 25.52
CA TYR A 107 14.20 13.45 24.74
C TYR A 107 13.69 13.99 23.40
N GLN A 108 13.08 15.18 23.43
CA GLN A 108 12.64 15.86 22.20
C GLN A 108 13.83 16.21 21.30
N LEU A 109 14.98 16.58 21.86
CA LEU A 109 16.20 16.80 21.10
C LEU A 109 16.68 15.51 20.41
N LEU A 110 16.67 14.36 21.10
CA LEU A 110 16.97 13.06 20.50
C LEU A 110 15.99 12.73 19.38
N LEU A 111 14.69 12.93 19.61
CA LEU A 111 13.67 12.71 18.57
C LEU A 111 13.87 13.63 17.36
N ASN A 112 14.25 14.86 17.58
CA ASN A 112 14.56 15.81 16.52
C ASN A 112 15.80 15.36 15.72
N GLN A 113 16.83 14.86 16.37
CA GLN A 113 18.02 14.30 15.71
C GLN A 113 17.66 13.04 14.90
N ILE A 114 16.86 12.15 15.45
CA ILE A 114 16.36 10.95 14.74
C ILE A 114 15.53 11.37 13.52
N ASN A 115 14.61 12.32 13.68
CA ASN A 115 13.80 12.81 12.57
C ASN A 115 14.65 13.44 11.46
N LEU A 116 15.75 14.10 11.83
CA LEU A 116 16.69 14.65 10.88
C LEU A 116 17.42 13.56 10.08
N GLU A 117 17.90 12.51 10.74
CA GLU A 117 18.54 11.39 10.05
C GLU A 117 17.55 10.66 9.12
N LEU A 118 16.30 10.51 9.54
CA LEU A 118 15.25 9.97 8.69
C LEU A 118 14.91 10.90 7.51
N ALA A 119 14.95 12.23 7.70
CA ALA A 119 14.76 13.18 6.60
C ALA A 119 15.89 13.07 5.56
N LYS A 120 17.15 13.02 6.00
CA LYS A 120 18.31 12.82 5.11
C LYS A 120 18.19 11.50 4.34
N LEU A 121 17.80 10.43 5.04
CA LEU A 121 17.56 9.13 4.43
C LEU A 121 16.46 9.21 3.36
N CYS A 122 15.33 9.84 3.67
CA CYS A 122 14.24 10.01 2.72
C CYS A 122 14.69 10.79 1.48
N ASP A 123 15.40 11.89 1.66
CA ASP A 123 15.93 12.71 0.56
C ASP A 123 16.88 11.88 -0.33
N SER A 124 17.82 11.14 0.28
CA SER A 124 18.78 10.29 -0.45
C SER A 124 18.09 9.15 -1.22
N ASN A 125 17.09 8.52 -0.60
CA ASN A 125 16.31 7.47 -1.25
C ASN A 125 15.45 8.04 -2.39
N ILE A 126 14.87 9.22 -2.21
CA ILE A 126 14.09 9.92 -3.25
C ILE A 126 14.97 10.22 -4.46
N ASP A 127 16.21 10.68 -4.27
CA ASP A 127 17.14 10.90 -5.38
C ASP A 127 17.42 9.59 -6.13
N THR A 128 17.68 8.50 -5.41
CA THR A 128 17.86 7.17 -6.01
C THR A 128 16.63 6.71 -6.80
N MET A 129 15.43 6.90 -6.24
CA MET A 129 14.17 6.55 -6.91
C MET A 129 13.92 7.41 -8.14
N LYS A 130 14.12 8.72 -8.02
CA LYS A 130 13.99 9.70 -9.12
C LYS A 130 14.86 9.34 -10.31
N ASP A 131 16.15 9.07 -10.07
CA ASP A 131 17.07 8.72 -11.11
C ASP A 131 16.65 7.41 -11.79
N THR A 132 16.28 6.41 -10.98
CA THR A 132 15.79 5.12 -11.48
C THR A 132 14.51 5.25 -12.32
N LEU A 133 13.51 5.99 -11.82
CA LEU A 133 12.25 6.22 -12.53
C LEU A 133 12.47 7.00 -13.82
N THR A 134 13.35 7.99 -13.80
CA THR A 134 13.69 8.79 -14.97
C THR A 134 14.39 7.95 -16.03
N ASP A 135 15.34 7.10 -15.65
CA ASP A 135 16.05 6.25 -16.58
C ASP A 135 15.16 5.14 -17.14
N ASN A 136 14.30 4.55 -16.33
CA ASN A 136 13.30 3.59 -16.79
C ASN A 136 12.33 4.25 -17.78
N ALA A 137 11.83 5.44 -17.48
CA ALA A 137 10.94 6.20 -18.37
C ALA A 137 11.62 6.58 -19.70
N LYS A 138 12.92 6.95 -19.70
CA LYS A 138 13.68 7.18 -20.92
C LYS A 138 13.79 5.92 -21.79
N GLN A 139 14.09 4.78 -21.17
CA GLN A 139 14.18 3.49 -21.87
C GLN A 139 12.83 3.10 -22.47
N ASP A 140 11.76 3.22 -21.70
CA ASP A 140 10.40 2.95 -22.17
C ASP A 140 10.03 3.85 -23.35
N LEU A 141 10.31 5.14 -23.25
CA LEU A 141 10.06 6.08 -24.35
C LEU A 141 10.85 5.72 -25.61
N GLN A 142 12.14 5.42 -25.46
CA GLN A 142 12.98 5.04 -26.61
C GLN A 142 12.47 3.75 -27.28
N ALA A 143 12.09 2.75 -26.48
CA ALA A 143 11.53 1.51 -26.99
C ALA A 143 10.21 1.74 -27.74
N MET A 144 9.31 2.56 -27.20
CA MET A 144 8.04 2.91 -27.83
C MET A 144 8.25 3.72 -29.14
N GLN A 145 9.17 4.69 -29.12
CA GLN A 145 9.49 5.48 -30.31
C GLN A 145 10.03 4.60 -31.43
N GLN A 146 10.95 3.68 -31.13
CA GLN A 146 11.50 2.74 -32.13
C GLN A 146 10.41 1.83 -32.69
N THR A 147 9.54 1.30 -31.84
CA THR A 147 8.51 0.35 -32.26
C THR A 147 7.41 1.00 -33.08
N LEU A 148 7.02 2.23 -32.75
CA LEU A 148 5.96 2.97 -33.45
C LEU A 148 6.51 3.89 -34.57
N GLY A 149 7.83 3.89 -34.82
CA GLY A 149 8.44 4.73 -35.83
C GLY A 149 8.36 6.24 -35.53
N LEU A 150 8.32 6.61 -34.24
CA LEU A 150 8.16 7.99 -33.80
C LEU A 150 9.52 8.67 -33.63
N SER A 151 9.63 9.90 -34.14
CA SER A 151 10.77 10.79 -33.88
C SER A 151 10.25 12.07 -33.23
N SER A 152 10.40 12.20 -31.91
CA SER A 152 9.89 13.39 -31.22
C SER A 152 10.71 13.75 -29.99
N SER A 153 11.45 14.87 -30.10
CA SER A 153 12.13 15.50 -28.95
C SER A 153 11.16 16.02 -27.90
N TYR A 154 9.93 16.35 -28.31
CA TYR A 154 8.87 16.81 -27.41
C TYR A 154 8.53 15.77 -26.33
N LEU A 155 8.48 14.49 -26.68
CA LEU A 155 8.19 13.42 -25.72
C LEU A 155 9.29 13.30 -24.64
N ILE A 156 10.55 13.56 -24.99
CA ILE A 156 11.68 13.59 -24.04
C ILE A 156 11.49 14.73 -23.04
N GLN A 157 11.05 15.91 -23.50
CA GLN A 157 10.79 17.05 -22.61
C GLN A 157 9.60 16.82 -21.67
N ALA A 158 8.70 15.93 -22.02
CA ALA A 158 7.56 15.58 -21.16
C ALA A 158 7.90 14.60 -20.01
N LEU A 159 9.06 13.92 -20.07
CA LEU A 159 9.43 12.89 -19.07
C LEU A 159 9.44 13.39 -17.63
N PRO A 160 9.98 14.57 -17.28
CA PRO A 160 9.90 15.05 -15.90
C PRO A 160 8.46 15.18 -15.41
N GLY A 161 7.56 15.72 -16.25
CA GLY A 161 6.13 15.84 -15.90
C GLY A 161 5.44 14.48 -15.73
N ILE A 162 5.94 13.42 -16.39
CA ILE A 162 5.42 12.06 -16.23
C ILE A 162 5.93 11.44 -14.94
N VAL A 163 7.23 11.52 -14.66
CA VAL A 163 7.85 10.92 -13.45
C VAL A 163 7.36 11.58 -12.16
N TYR A 164 7.11 12.88 -12.20
CA TYR A 164 6.57 13.62 -11.03
C TYR A 164 5.05 13.78 -11.03
N ALA A 165 4.36 13.06 -11.91
CA ALA A 165 2.90 13.14 -11.96
C ALA A 165 2.28 12.68 -10.64
N ASN A 166 1.19 13.35 -10.28
CA ASN A 166 0.35 12.91 -9.19
C ASN A 166 -0.48 11.71 -9.65
N HIS A 167 -0.44 10.65 -8.86
CA HIS A 167 -1.22 9.44 -9.04
C HIS A 167 -1.92 9.12 -7.72
N ASP A 168 -3.23 8.92 -7.72
CA ASP A 168 -4.03 8.72 -6.50
C ASP A 168 -3.77 9.78 -5.42
N ASN A 169 -3.81 11.05 -5.80
CA ASN A 169 -3.64 12.23 -4.95
C ASN A 169 -2.28 12.37 -4.25
N ALA A 170 -1.25 11.64 -4.68
CA ALA A 170 0.10 11.77 -4.14
C ALA A 170 1.17 11.50 -5.21
N THR A 171 2.34 12.09 -5.05
CA THR A 171 3.53 11.76 -5.82
C THR A 171 4.27 10.58 -5.18
N PHE A 172 5.24 9.98 -5.91
CA PHE A 172 6.10 8.95 -5.31
C PHE A 172 6.90 9.49 -4.11
N MET A 173 7.25 10.77 -4.13
CA MET A 173 7.96 11.42 -3.03
C MET A 173 7.08 11.49 -1.77
N ASP A 174 5.82 11.90 -1.91
CA ASP A 174 4.87 11.95 -0.78
C ASP A 174 4.70 10.58 -0.15
N ARG A 175 4.58 9.53 -0.98
CA ARG A 175 4.46 8.15 -0.51
C ARG A 175 5.71 7.69 0.24
N TRP A 176 6.90 8.06 -0.24
CA TRP A 176 8.14 7.70 0.42
C TRP A 176 8.36 8.46 1.74
N TYR A 177 8.04 9.75 1.79
CA TYR A 177 8.07 10.51 3.05
C TYR A 177 7.11 9.92 4.10
N ASN A 178 5.96 9.39 3.69
CA ASN A 178 5.06 8.68 4.60
C ASN A 178 5.72 7.42 5.20
N THR A 179 6.51 6.68 4.43
CA THR A 179 7.30 5.56 4.96
C THR A 179 8.30 6.02 6.03
N GLY A 180 9.01 7.11 5.81
CA GLY A 180 9.90 7.73 6.80
C GLY A 180 9.16 8.16 8.08
N ASN A 181 7.98 8.76 7.94
CA ASN A 181 7.15 9.16 9.07
C ASN A 181 6.65 7.96 9.89
N ASN A 182 6.39 6.83 9.23
CA ASN A 182 6.02 5.59 9.92
C ASN A 182 7.17 5.03 10.76
N ILE A 183 8.40 5.04 10.21
CA ILE A 183 9.60 4.65 10.95
C ILE A 183 9.78 5.57 12.16
N TYR A 184 9.66 6.89 11.97
CA TYR A 184 9.75 7.88 13.05
C TYR A 184 8.72 7.61 14.17
N SER A 185 7.45 7.40 13.81
CA SER A 185 6.37 7.16 14.77
C SER A 185 6.59 5.88 15.57
N ALA A 186 7.06 4.82 14.91
CA ALA A 186 7.40 3.57 15.57
C ALA A 186 8.57 3.73 16.57
N LEU A 187 9.56 4.53 16.23
CA LEU A 187 10.70 4.84 17.10
C LEU A 187 10.28 5.74 18.27
N ASP A 188 9.50 6.79 18.03
CA ASP A 188 9.00 7.67 19.08
C ASP A 188 8.20 6.89 20.14
N LYS A 189 7.21 6.11 19.70
CA LYS A 189 6.40 5.25 20.60
C LYS A 189 7.28 4.30 21.44
N THR A 190 8.26 3.71 20.79
CA THR A 190 9.17 2.74 21.43
C THR A 190 10.09 3.40 22.44
N LEU A 191 10.68 4.55 22.09
CA LEU A 191 11.57 5.31 22.97
C LEU A 191 10.82 5.89 24.17
N ARG A 192 9.60 6.42 23.98
CA ARG A 192 8.76 6.88 25.08
C ARG A 192 8.47 5.79 26.10
N ALA A 193 8.02 4.63 25.60
CA ALA A 193 7.71 3.49 26.48
C ALA A 193 8.91 3.08 27.32
N ALA A 194 10.10 3.05 26.73
CA ALA A 194 11.30 2.66 27.45
C ALA A 194 11.77 3.70 28.47
N ILE A 195 11.65 4.97 28.17
CA ILE A 195 11.97 6.04 29.12
C ILE A 195 11.03 5.99 30.31
N ILE A 196 9.71 5.76 30.07
CA ILE A 196 8.72 5.65 31.13
C ILE A 196 8.98 4.43 31.99
N ASN A 197 9.31 3.29 31.37
CA ASN A 197 9.51 1.99 32.08
C ASN A 197 10.92 1.82 32.67
N GLY A 198 11.87 2.70 32.30
CA GLY A 198 13.29 2.54 32.68
C GLY A 198 13.96 1.36 32.00
N ASP A 199 13.52 0.96 30.82
CA ASP A 199 14.04 -0.19 30.08
C ASP A 199 15.46 0.03 29.57
N ASN A 200 16.25 -1.04 29.51
CA ASN A 200 17.62 -1.01 29.02
C ASN A 200 17.65 -0.73 27.49
N PRO A 201 18.49 0.23 27.04
CA PRO A 201 18.66 0.59 25.64
C PRO A 201 19.01 -0.56 24.69
N THR A 202 19.72 -1.58 25.18
CA THR A 202 20.08 -2.76 24.36
C THR A 202 18.86 -3.51 23.83
N LYS A 203 17.72 -3.42 24.51
CA LYS A 203 16.44 -3.97 24.03
C LYS A 203 15.85 -3.22 22.81
N PHE A 204 16.42 -2.06 22.49
CA PHE A 204 15.96 -1.22 21.36
C PHE A 204 16.48 -1.68 20.02
N ALA A 205 17.67 -2.28 19.94
CA ALA A 205 18.26 -2.69 18.68
C ALA A 205 17.32 -3.58 17.85
N GLY A 206 16.62 -4.52 18.50
CA GLY A 206 15.62 -5.36 17.84
C GLY A 206 14.38 -4.60 17.39
N LYS A 207 13.92 -3.62 18.18
CA LYS A 207 12.76 -2.80 17.83
C LYS A 207 13.09 -1.79 16.73
N LEU A 208 14.32 -1.24 16.75
CA LEU A 208 14.84 -0.41 15.67
C LEU A 208 14.92 -1.20 14.36
N ALA A 209 15.53 -2.41 14.41
CA ALA A 209 15.59 -3.28 13.24
C ALA A 209 14.19 -3.52 12.65
N LYS A 210 13.22 -3.83 13.51
CA LYS A 210 11.83 -4.06 13.08
C LYS A 210 11.18 -2.83 12.43
N ALA A 211 11.48 -1.62 12.90
CA ALA A 211 10.94 -0.38 12.30
C ALA A 211 11.45 -0.16 10.85
N PHE A 212 12.64 -0.66 10.53
CA PHE A 212 13.25 -0.57 9.19
C PHE A 212 12.96 -1.77 8.29
N GLU A 213 12.45 -2.88 8.85
CA GLU A 213 12.31 -4.16 8.15
C GLU A 213 11.41 -4.09 6.91
N VAL A 214 10.39 -3.25 6.95
CA VAL A 214 9.39 -3.12 5.88
C VAL A 214 9.84 -2.18 4.76
N ALA A 215 10.74 -1.23 5.06
CA ALA A 215 11.11 -0.17 4.13
C ALA A 215 11.70 -0.66 2.78
N PRO A 216 12.56 -1.70 2.71
CA PRO A 216 13.05 -2.21 1.42
C PRO A 216 11.93 -2.76 0.51
N TYR A 217 10.95 -3.42 1.09
CA TYR A 217 9.79 -3.91 0.36
C TYR A 217 8.94 -2.77 -0.16
N GLU A 218 8.67 -1.75 0.68
CA GLU A 218 7.91 -0.57 0.28
C GLU A 218 8.63 0.22 -0.82
N ALA A 219 9.96 0.36 -0.76
CA ALA A 219 10.76 0.99 -1.81
C ALA A 219 10.62 0.27 -3.15
N ARG A 220 10.79 -1.06 -3.13
CA ARG A 220 10.65 -1.89 -4.33
C ARG A 220 9.23 -1.83 -4.91
N ARG A 221 8.23 -1.94 -4.05
CA ARG A 221 6.82 -1.84 -4.42
C ARG A 221 6.50 -0.50 -5.06
N LEU A 222 7.00 0.58 -4.48
CA LEU A 222 6.81 1.94 -4.98
C LEU A 222 7.46 2.09 -6.37
N LEU A 223 8.72 1.69 -6.51
CA LEU A 223 9.43 1.75 -7.80
C LEU A 223 8.72 0.98 -8.92
N ILE A 224 8.21 -0.22 -8.64
CA ILE A 224 7.45 -1.01 -9.62
C ILE A 224 6.17 -0.27 -10.03
N THR A 225 5.40 0.21 -9.06
CA THR A 225 4.11 0.85 -9.30
C THR A 225 4.26 2.15 -10.08
N GLU A 226 5.21 2.99 -9.69
CA GLU A 226 5.47 4.28 -10.34
C GLU A 226 6.10 4.11 -11.74
N SER A 227 6.97 3.11 -11.93
CA SER A 227 7.48 2.76 -13.28
C SER A 227 6.34 2.29 -14.19
N SER A 228 5.38 1.53 -13.66
CA SER A 228 4.21 1.08 -14.42
C SER A 228 3.30 2.25 -14.79
N PHE A 229 3.09 3.19 -13.88
CA PHE A 229 2.34 4.41 -14.13
C PHE A 229 3.02 5.31 -15.18
N ALA A 230 4.33 5.54 -15.04
CA ALA A 230 5.10 6.30 -16.03
C ALA A 230 5.05 5.65 -17.41
N HIS A 231 5.16 4.33 -17.48
CA HIS A 231 5.05 3.57 -18.72
C HIS A 231 3.68 3.77 -19.39
N GLN A 232 2.58 3.67 -18.61
CA GLN A 232 1.23 3.92 -19.13
C GLN A 232 1.11 5.33 -19.73
N LYS A 233 1.62 6.36 -19.03
CA LYS A 233 1.59 7.74 -19.56
C LYS A 233 2.43 7.92 -20.82
N ILE A 234 3.55 7.21 -20.93
CA ILE A 234 4.38 7.19 -22.14
C ILE A 234 3.62 6.49 -23.27
N GLN A 235 3.03 5.32 -23.01
CA GLN A 235 2.24 4.59 -24.00
C GLN A 235 1.10 5.45 -24.53
N GLN A 236 0.29 6.06 -23.66
CA GLN A 236 -0.80 6.94 -24.06
C GLN A 236 -0.33 8.07 -24.99
N LYS A 237 0.73 8.79 -24.59
CA LYS A 237 1.30 9.86 -25.43
C LYS A 237 1.87 9.36 -26.76
N CYS A 238 2.47 8.18 -26.78
CA CYS A 238 2.98 7.57 -28.00
C CYS A 238 1.84 7.08 -28.91
N TYR A 239 0.77 6.54 -28.35
CA TYR A 239 -0.42 6.13 -29.10
C TYR A 239 -1.13 7.34 -29.72
N ASP A 240 -1.34 8.41 -28.95
CA ASP A 240 -1.89 9.66 -29.47
C ASP A 240 -1.05 10.18 -30.65
N LYS A 241 0.29 10.16 -30.51
CA LYS A 241 1.21 10.65 -31.57
C LYS A 241 1.27 9.74 -32.78
N ALA A 242 1.05 8.45 -32.62
CA ALA A 242 1.00 7.47 -33.71
C ALA A 242 -0.39 7.35 -34.34
N ASN A 243 -1.39 8.12 -33.88
CA ASN A 243 -2.80 8.03 -34.27
C ASN A 243 -3.36 6.60 -34.06
N VAL A 244 -3.03 6.00 -32.93
CA VAL A 244 -3.61 4.73 -32.49
C VAL A 244 -4.93 5.02 -31.75
N ASP A 245 -6.06 4.57 -32.27
CA ASP A 245 -7.38 4.82 -31.70
C ASP A 245 -7.69 3.88 -30.53
N GLU A 246 -7.24 2.62 -30.63
CA GLU A 246 -7.52 1.57 -29.64
C GLU A 246 -6.24 0.84 -29.23
N TYR A 247 -6.24 0.34 -28.02
CA TYR A 247 -5.17 -0.51 -27.49
C TYR A 247 -5.75 -1.79 -26.88
N VAL A 248 -4.91 -2.82 -26.82
CA VAL A 248 -5.22 -4.09 -26.15
C VAL A 248 -4.46 -4.19 -24.84
N TYR A 249 -5.12 -4.68 -23.80
CA TYR A 249 -4.48 -4.94 -22.51
C TYR A 249 -3.61 -6.20 -22.58
N VAL A 250 -2.38 -6.11 -22.09
CA VAL A 250 -1.38 -7.19 -22.04
C VAL A 250 -1.09 -7.53 -20.59
N ALA A 251 -1.70 -8.60 -20.09
CA ALA A 251 -1.40 -9.09 -18.75
C ALA A 251 -0.05 -9.83 -18.74
N GLU A 252 0.74 -9.59 -17.69
CA GLU A 252 1.97 -10.36 -17.47
C GLU A 252 1.67 -11.83 -17.16
N SER A 253 2.69 -12.71 -17.24
CA SER A 253 2.51 -14.17 -17.09
C SER A 253 2.04 -14.58 -15.69
N THR A 254 2.39 -13.79 -14.66
CA THR A 254 2.02 -14.04 -13.26
C THR A 254 0.95 -13.06 -12.76
N ALA A 255 0.23 -12.42 -13.69
CA ALA A 255 -0.78 -11.42 -13.37
C ALA A 255 -1.85 -11.97 -12.41
N CYS A 256 -2.37 -11.07 -11.56
CA CYS A 256 -3.51 -11.38 -10.70
C CYS A 256 -4.78 -11.61 -11.53
N ASP A 257 -5.81 -12.14 -10.91
CA ASP A 257 -7.05 -12.50 -11.63
C ASP A 257 -7.75 -11.26 -12.24
N THR A 258 -7.71 -10.10 -11.57
CA THR A 258 -8.21 -8.84 -12.14
C THR A 258 -7.52 -8.49 -13.46
N CYS A 259 -6.20 -8.55 -13.49
CA CYS A 259 -5.43 -8.28 -14.70
C CYS A 259 -5.62 -9.35 -15.78
N LYS A 260 -5.71 -10.63 -15.40
CA LYS A 260 -6.00 -11.72 -16.34
C LYS A 260 -7.35 -11.55 -17.04
N LEU A 261 -8.38 -11.06 -16.33
CA LEU A 261 -9.69 -10.78 -16.90
C LEU A 261 -9.67 -9.67 -17.95
N LEU A 262 -8.69 -8.80 -17.93
CA LEU A 262 -8.50 -7.72 -18.91
C LEU A 262 -7.63 -8.17 -20.08
N ASN A 263 -6.87 -9.25 -19.94
CA ASN A 263 -5.94 -9.71 -20.98
C ASN A 263 -6.63 -9.88 -22.33
N ARG A 264 -6.05 -9.31 -23.37
CA ARG A 264 -6.58 -9.25 -24.74
C ARG A 264 -7.88 -8.47 -24.93
N LYS A 265 -8.41 -7.79 -23.90
CA LYS A 265 -9.48 -6.82 -24.11
C LYS A 265 -8.91 -5.54 -24.69
N HIS A 266 -9.62 -4.95 -25.63
CA HIS A 266 -9.26 -3.68 -26.23
C HIS A 266 -10.16 -2.54 -25.75
N PHE A 267 -9.58 -1.35 -25.72
CA PHE A 267 -10.20 -0.14 -25.23
C PHE A 267 -9.72 1.06 -26.07
N LYS A 268 -10.47 2.15 -26.07
CA LYS A 268 -10.06 3.38 -26.72
C LYS A 268 -8.94 4.06 -25.95
N VAL A 269 -7.96 4.60 -26.69
CA VAL A 269 -6.86 5.38 -26.08
C VAL A 269 -7.37 6.60 -25.33
N SER A 270 -8.45 7.23 -25.83
CA SER A 270 -9.11 8.37 -25.17
C SER A 270 -9.76 8.05 -23.83
N GLU A 271 -10.00 6.78 -23.55
CA GLU A 271 -10.61 6.26 -22.31
C GLU A 271 -9.58 5.53 -21.42
N MET A 272 -8.28 5.68 -21.74
CA MET A 272 -7.19 4.99 -21.02
C MET A 272 -7.03 5.55 -19.60
N GLU A 273 -7.40 4.74 -18.59
CA GLU A 273 -7.38 5.13 -17.19
C GLU A 273 -6.67 4.07 -16.33
N PRO A 274 -5.59 4.45 -15.60
CA PRO A 274 -4.92 3.56 -14.65
C PRO A 274 -5.90 3.09 -13.57
N GLY A 275 -5.84 1.78 -13.24
CA GLY A 275 -6.72 1.19 -12.24
C GLY A 275 -8.07 0.71 -12.76
N GLU A 276 -8.46 1.09 -13.99
CA GLU A 276 -9.70 0.68 -14.62
C GLU A 276 -9.47 -0.25 -15.82
N ASN A 277 -8.75 0.23 -16.82
CA ASN A 277 -8.51 -0.46 -18.08
C ASN A 277 -7.04 -0.46 -18.51
N ALA A 278 -6.17 0.25 -17.82
CA ALA A 278 -4.74 0.34 -18.06
C ALA A 278 -3.93 0.19 -16.78
N GLN A 279 -2.67 -0.19 -16.92
CA GLN A 279 -1.74 -0.32 -15.78
C GLN A 279 -1.38 1.05 -15.17
N PRO A 280 -0.99 1.08 -13.87
CA PRO A 280 -1.08 0.00 -12.90
C PRO A 280 -2.53 -0.21 -12.42
N MET A 281 -2.99 -1.46 -12.39
CA MET A 281 -4.29 -1.83 -11.85
C MET A 281 -4.29 -1.88 -10.31
N HIS A 282 -3.12 -2.05 -9.72
CA HIS A 282 -2.89 -2.20 -8.29
C HIS A 282 -1.39 -2.01 -7.98
N PRO A 283 -0.99 -1.80 -6.73
CA PRO A 283 0.43 -1.80 -6.36
C PRO A 283 1.15 -3.08 -6.82
N ASN A 284 2.39 -2.95 -7.29
CA ASN A 284 3.18 -4.01 -7.94
C ASN A 284 2.65 -4.50 -9.29
N CYS A 285 1.71 -3.82 -9.93
CA CYS A 285 1.23 -4.21 -11.25
C CYS A 285 2.34 -4.06 -12.29
N ARG A 286 2.53 -5.11 -13.10
CA ARG A 286 3.55 -5.18 -14.17
C ARG A 286 2.93 -5.38 -15.55
N CYS A 287 1.62 -5.34 -15.64
CA CYS A 287 0.89 -5.43 -16.89
C CYS A 287 1.18 -4.21 -17.78
N SER A 288 0.81 -4.29 -19.03
CA SER A 288 1.05 -3.27 -20.04
C SER A 288 -0.09 -3.19 -21.03
N THR A 289 0.08 -2.38 -22.07
CA THR A 289 -0.84 -2.30 -23.21
C THR A 289 -0.07 -2.41 -24.52
N ALA A 290 -0.77 -2.73 -25.60
CA ALA A 290 -0.22 -2.74 -26.94
C ALA A 290 -1.20 -2.05 -27.93
N PRO A 291 -0.76 -1.43 -29.01
CA PRO A 291 -1.66 -0.92 -30.03
C PRO A 291 -2.56 -2.03 -30.56
N TYR A 292 -3.86 -1.75 -30.67
CA TYR A 292 -4.80 -2.68 -31.26
C TYR A 292 -4.92 -2.45 -32.76
N ASP A 293 -4.85 -3.51 -33.54
CA ASP A 293 -5.05 -3.50 -34.98
C ASP A 293 -6.08 -4.58 -35.33
N PRO A 294 -7.30 -4.19 -35.71
CA PRO A 294 -8.36 -5.14 -36.06
C PRO A 294 -7.99 -6.10 -37.20
N SER A 295 -7.06 -5.71 -38.07
CA SER A 295 -6.62 -6.54 -39.19
C SER A 295 -5.73 -7.71 -38.75
N GLN A 296 -5.29 -7.73 -37.51
CA GLN A 296 -4.38 -8.70 -36.92
C GLN A 296 -5.04 -9.57 -35.84
N GLU A 297 -6.35 -9.52 -35.71
CA GLU A 297 -7.06 -10.49 -34.89
C GLU A 297 -6.77 -11.89 -35.40
N ASP A 298 -6.13 -12.68 -34.55
CA ASP A 298 -5.79 -14.07 -34.86
C ASP A 298 -7.08 -14.83 -35.11
N ASP A 299 -7.31 -15.32 -36.34
CA ASP A 299 -8.48 -16.12 -36.74
C ASP A 299 -8.73 -17.28 -35.74
N ALA A 300 -7.67 -17.80 -35.11
CA ALA A 300 -7.74 -18.82 -34.10
C ALA A 300 -8.36 -18.30 -32.79
N PHE A 301 -8.08 -17.07 -32.38
CA PHE A 301 -8.66 -16.47 -31.17
C PHE A 301 -10.12 -16.07 -31.38
N GLN A 302 -10.46 -15.53 -32.54
CA GLN A 302 -11.86 -15.25 -32.91
C GLN A 302 -12.66 -16.54 -32.98
N LYS A 303 -12.07 -17.61 -33.51
CA LYS A 303 -12.68 -18.92 -33.52
C LYS A 303 -12.89 -19.47 -32.10
N GLN A 304 -11.93 -19.34 -31.20
CA GLN A 304 -12.09 -19.69 -29.79
C GLN A 304 -13.15 -18.84 -29.07
N LEU A 305 -13.20 -17.53 -29.32
CA LEU A 305 -14.25 -16.65 -28.79
C LEU A 305 -15.63 -17.02 -29.35
N GLU A 306 -15.70 -17.34 -30.63
CA GLU A 306 -16.93 -17.80 -31.26
C GLU A 306 -17.35 -19.19 -30.80
N GLU A 307 -16.41 -20.09 -30.59
CA GLU A 307 -16.64 -21.39 -29.96
C GLU A 307 -17.07 -21.24 -28.50
N ALA A 308 -16.47 -20.34 -27.73
CA ALA A 308 -16.89 -20.03 -26.36
C ALA A 308 -18.26 -19.34 -26.32
N ARG A 309 -18.59 -18.46 -27.28
CA ARG A 309 -19.94 -17.90 -27.43
C ARG A 309 -20.96 -18.97 -27.84
N LYS A 310 -20.61 -19.81 -28.80
CA LYS A 310 -21.46 -20.93 -29.20
C LYS A 310 -21.65 -21.95 -28.07
N PHE A 311 -20.60 -22.22 -27.30
CA PHE A 311 -20.69 -23.05 -26.09
C PHE A 311 -21.57 -22.42 -25.01
N LYS A 312 -21.45 -21.10 -24.81
CA LYS A 312 -22.30 -20.33 -23.87
C LYS A 312 -23.75 -20.23 -24.33
N GLU A 313 -23.98 -20.10 -25.64
CA GLU A 313 -25.33 -20.13 -26.25
C GLU A 313 -25.94 -21.55 -26.28
N ALA A 314 -25.16 -22.54 -26.62
CA ALA A 314 -25.58 -23.95 -26.59
C ALA A 314 -25.89 -24.45 -25.17
N ASN A 315 -25.14 -23.91 -24.16
CA ASN A 315 -25.34 -24.21 -22.75
C ASN A 315 -26.34 -23.27 -22.06
N LYS A 316 -26.91 -22.31 -22.77
CA LYS A 316 -27.99 -21.44 -22.26
C LYS A 316 -29.28 -22.24 -21.98
N HIS A 317 -29.40 -23.42 -22.57
CA HIS A 317 -30.50 -24.35 -22.37
C HIS A 317 -30.17 -25.55 -21.45
N LEU A 318 -28.89 -25.77 -21.17
CA LEU A 318 -28.45 -26.64 -20.09
C LEU A 318 -28.57 -25.84 -18.82
N GLY A 319 -29.68 -26.02 -18.17
CA GLY A 319 -30.14 -25.28 -17.01
C GLY A 319 -29.04 -24.84 -16.08
N LYS A 320 -29.32 -23.74 -15.40
CA LYS A 320 -28.58 -23.25 -14.24
C LYS A 320 -27.84 -24.39 -13.55
N PRO A 321 -26.54 -24.24 -13.25
CA PRO A 321 -25.88 -25.25 -12.41
C PRO A 321 -26.78 -25.53 -11.22
N SER A 322 -26.96 -26.79 -10.92
CA SER A 322 -27.75 -27.30 -9.82
C SER A 322 -27.53 -26.43 -8.59
N ALA A 323 -28.62 -25.96 -8.01
CA ALA A 323 -28.77 -25.22 -6.77
C ALA A 323 -27.57 -24.31 -6.37
N PRO A 324 -27.70 -23.00 -6.55
CA PRO A 324 -26.59 -22.07 -6.29
C PRO A 324 -26.14 -21.98 -4.83
N ASN A 325 -26.63 -22.78 -3.92
CA ASN A 325 -26.49 -22.63 -2.47
C ASN A 325 -25.85 -23.82 -1.74
N GLU A 326 -25.33 -24.84 -2.42
CA GLU A 326 -24.62 -25.92 -1.74
C GLU A 326 -23.11 -25.68 -1.82
N LEU A 327 -22.49 -25.53 -0.66
CA LEU A 327 -21.04 -25.45 -0.54
C LEU A 327 -20.43 -26.83 -0.82
N THR A 328 -19.27 -26.83 -1.48
CA THR A 328 -18.43 -28.03 -1.55
C THR A 328 -17.85 -28.33 -0.15
N LYS A 329 -17.34 -29.53 0.04
CA LYS A 329 -16.70 -29.91 1.32
C LYS A 329 -15.52 -29.00 1.68
N ASP A 330 -14.75 -28.55 0.69
CA ASP A 330 -13.59 -27.69 0.88
C ASP A 330 -14.02 -26.25 1.21
N GLU A 331 -15.07 -25.75 0.56
CA GLU A 331 -15.69 -24.45 0.87
C GLU A 331 -16.29 -24.46 2.27
N GLU A 332 -17.02 -25.50 2.64
CA GLU A 332 -17.58 -25.66 3.98
C GLU A 332 -16.47 -25.73 5.05
N ALA A 333 -15.40 -26.48 4.77
CA ALA A 333 -14.22 -26.55 5.64
C ALA A 333 -13.54 -25.19 5.79
N ALA A 334 -13.48 -24.39 4.72
CA ALA A 334 -12.91 -23.05 4.75
C ALA A 334 -13.75 -22.11 5.62
N VAL A 335 -15.09 -22.14 5.53
CA VAL A 335 -15.96 -21.33 6.40
C VAL A 335 -15.79 -21.76 7.86
N LYS A 336 -15.83 -23.04 8.15
CA LYS A 336 -15.63 -23.57 9.53
C LYS A 336 -14.27 -23.19 10.10
N ARG A 337 -13.23 -23.18 9.28
CA ARG A 337 -11.88 -22.78 9.69
C ARG A 337 -11.81 -21.28 9.97
N TYR A 338 -12.51 -20.48 9.16
CA TYR A 338 -12.50 -19.02 9.33
C TYR A 338 -13.18 -18.57 10.60
N VAL A 339 -14.30 -19.16 11.01
CA VAL A 339 -14.97 -18.85 12.28
C VAL A 339 -14.18 -19.30 13.51
N GLY A 340 -13.06 -19.98 13.30
CA GLY A 340 -12.11 -20.37 14.34
C GLY A 340 -10.94 -19.40 14.50
N PRO A 341 -9.92 -19.73 15.31
CA PRO A 341 -8.78 -18.86 15.63
C PRO A 341 -7.88 -18.54 14.44
N ASP A 342 -7.99 -19.27 13.34
CA ASP A 342 -7.16 -19.07 12.15
C ASP A 342 -7.49 -17.76 11.42
N SER A 343 -8.70 -17.21 11.58
CA SER A 343 -9.14 -15.96 10.98
C SER A 343 -8.24 -14.77 11.34
N TYR A 344 -7.82 -14.67 12.60
CA TYR A 344 -6.96 -13.59 13.08
C TYR A 344 -5.62 -13.55 12.37
N LYS A 345 -4.96 -14.73 12.24
CA LYS A 345 -3.67 -14.86 11.54
C LYS A 345 -3.79 -14.60 10.05
N LEU A 346 -4.83 -15.16 9.43
CA LEU A 346 -5.09 -14.96 8.01
C LEU A 346 -5.35 -13.49 7.70
N ASN A 347 -6.25 -12.84 8.43
CA ASN A 347 -6.59 -11.44 8.25
C ASN A 347 -5.40 -10.51 8.53
N ALA A 348 -4.53 -10.84 9.48
CA ALA A 348 -3.30 -10.10 9.73
C ALA A 348 -2.37 -10.15 8.52
N LYS A 349 -2.13 -11.34 7.94
CA LYS A 349 -1.33 -11.52 6.72
C LYS A 349 -1.94 -10.81 5.51
N LEU A 350 -3.26 -10.91 5.33
CA LEU A 350 -3.95 -10.22 4.24
C LEU A 350 -3.82 -8.70 4.36
N ARG A 351 -3.89 -8.14 5.58
CA ARG A 351 -3.70 -6.70 5.82
C ARG A 351 -2.25 -6.25 5.65
N SER A 352 -1.29 -7.09 6.04
CA SER A 352 0.15 -6.76 5.91
C SER A 352 0.69 -6.99 4.49
N GLY A 353 -0.05 -7.74 3.64
CA GLY A 353 0.43 -8.15 2.32
C GLY A 353 1.52 -9.21 2.37
N GLU A 354 1.69 -9.90 3.50
CA GLU A 354 2.63 -11.01 3.63
C GLU A 354 2.26 -12.15 2.66
N PRO A 355 3.27 -12.84 2.07
CA PRO A 355 3.01 -13.93 1.15
C PRO A 355 2.30 -15.08 1.84
N LEU A 356 1.18 -15.51 1.26
CA LEU A 356 0.43 -16.67 1.71
C LEU A 356 1.11 -17.97 1.27
N SER A 357 1.17 -18.95 2.16
CA SER A 357 1.52 -20.34 1.81
C SER A 357 0.48 -20.92 0.85
N ASN A 358 0.82 -22.03 0.17
CA ASN A 358 -0.12 -22.71 -0.73
C ASN A 358 -1.41 -23.16 -0.01
N GLN A 359 -1.31 -23.57 1.25
CA GLN A 359 -2.47 -23.93 2.06
C GLN A 359 -3.35 -22.73 2.40
N GLU A 360 -2.72 -21.56 2.69
CA GLU A 360 -3.46 -20.31 2.96
C GLU A 360 -4.09 -19.76 1.68
N LYS A 361 -3.44 -19.89 0.52
CA LYS A 361 -4.03 -19.51 -0.77
C LYS A 361 -5.29 -20.35 -1.07
N ALA A 362 -5.20 -21.67 -0.94
CA ALA A 362 -6.34 -22.56 -1.13
C ALA A 362 -7.46 -22.24 -0.12
N PHE A 363 -7.11 -21.91 1.12
CA PHE A 363 -8.08 -21.50 2.13
C PHE A 363 -8.80 -20.21 1.73
N VAL A 364 -8.08 -19.18 1.30
CA VAL A 364 -8.66 -17.92 0.82
C VAL A 364 -9.56 -18.13 -0.38
N GLU A 365 -9.12 -18.91 -1.37
CA GLU A 365 -9.87 -19.22 -2.57
C GLU A 365 -11.20 -19.93 -2.26
N ASN A 366 -11.16 -20.98 -1.45
CA ASN A 366 -12.36 -21.70 -1.05
C ASN A 366 -13.30 -20.84 -0.20
N LEU A 367 -12.76 -19.95 0.65
CA LEU A 367 -13.57 -19.02 1.45
C LEU A 367 -14.23 -17.96 0.57
N ASP A 368 -13.52 -17.39 -0.40
CA ASP A 368 -14.09 -16.45 -1.36
C ASP A 368 -15.26 -17.07 -2.13
N TYR A 369 -15.09 -18.29 -2.65
CA TYR A 369 -16.17 -19.01 -3.33
C TYR A 369 -17.34 -19.35 -2.39
N ALA A 370 -17.07 -19.72 -1.15
CA ALA A 370 -18.11 -19.97 -0.16
C ALA A 370 -18.92 -18.72 0.13
N LEU A 371 -18.24 -17.58 0.34
CA LEU A 371 -18.92 -16.31 0.61
C LEU A 371 -19.82 -15.89 -0.56
N ASP A 372 -19.41 -16.13 -1.80
CA ASP A 372 -20.26 -15.83 -2.97
C ASP A 372 -21.54 -16.67 -3.02
N LYS A 373 -21.50 -17.91 -2.57
CA LYS A 373 -22.64 -18.86 -2.56
C LYS A 373 -23.54 -18.71 -1.34
N LEU A 374 -23.00 -18.27 -0.21
CA LEU A 374 -23.78 -18.13 1.01
C LEU A 374 -24.84 -17.02 0.89
N PRO A 375 -25.98 -17.17 1.58
CA PRO A 375 -27.01 -16.15 1.61
C PRO A 375 -26.46 -14.83 2.10
N LYS A 376 -26.77 -13.76 1.40
CA LYS A 376 -26.41 -12.40 1.82
C LYS A 376 -27.34 -11.93 2.93
N TYR A 377 -26.80 -11.10 3.82
CA TYR A 377 -27.60 -10.47 4.85
C TYR A 377 -28.64 -9.53 4.20
N SER A 378 -29.90 -9.76 4.49
CA SER A 378 -31.03 -9.02 3.96
C SER A 378 -31.87 -8.33 5.03
N GLY A 379 -31.33 -8.23 6.27
CA GLY A 379 -32.00 -7.54 7.37
C GLY A 379 -31.99 -6.03 7.21
N GLU A 380 -33.02 -5.35 7.75
CA GLU A 380 -33.10 -3.89 7.77
C GLU A 380 -32.24 -3.26 8.89
N ALA A 381 -31.85 -4.06 9.89
CA ALA A 381 -31.02 -3.59 11.01
C ALA A 381 -29.56 -3.36 10.56
N PRO A 382 -28.90 -2.33 11.09
CA PRO A 382 -27.46 -2.14 10.86
C PRO A 382 -26.63 -3.33 11.35
N LEU A 383 -25.46 -3.53 10.71
CA LEU A 383 -24.44 -4.44 11.20
C LEU A 383 -23.38 -3.67 11.97
N TYR A 384 -22.80 -4.27 12.98
CA TYR A 384 -21.89 -3.61 13.91
C TYR A 384 -20.49 -4.22 13.88
N ARG A 385 -19.48 -3.35 13.99
CA ARG A 385 -18.09 -3.75 14.19
C ARG A 385 -17.43 -2.83 15.21
N SER A 386 -16.99 -3.42 16.31
CA SER A 386 -16.23 -2.74 17.36
C SER A 386 -14.74 -2.97 17.15
N MET A 387 -13.92 -1.92 17.29
CA MET A 387 -12.48 -1.99 17.08
C MET A 387 -11.77 -1.09 18.10
N TYR A 388 -10.53 -1.48 18.46
CA TYR A 388 -9.65 -0.66 19.29
C TYR A 388 -8.60 0.02 18.44
N SER A 389 -8.49 1.34 18.54
CA SER A 389 -7.51 2.12 17.80
C SER A 389 -6.06 1.71 18.11
N ASN A 390 -5.80 1.31 19.36
CA ASN A 390 -4.49 0.84 19.82
C ASN A 390 -4.03 -0.48 19.16
N THR A 391 -4.92 -1.21 18.52
CA THR A 391 -4.61 -2.42 17.75
C THR A 391 -4.29 -2.13 16.29
N MET A 392 -4.43 -0.87 15.85
CA MET A 392 -4.18 -0.44 14.49
C MET A 392 -2.73 0.00 14.29
N ASN A 393 -2.21 -0.20 13.10
CA ASN A 393 -0.85 0.25 12.76
C ASN A 393 -0.73 1.79 12.74
N LYS A 394 -1.83 2.50 12.50
CA LYS A 394 -1.86 3.97 12.36
C LYS A 394 -3.22 4.52 12.81
N PRO A 395 -3.49 4.58 14.11
CA PRO A 395 -4.79 5.00 14.61
C PRO A 395 -5.12 6.46 14.24
N GLU A 396 -4.16 7.38 14.31
CA GLU A 396 -4.36 8.80 13.99
C GLU A 396 -4.68 9.02 12.51
N GLU A 397 -4.04 8.26 11.61
CA GLU A 397 -4.32 8.33 10.17
C GLU A 397 -5.70 7.73 9.86
N PHE A 398 -6.04 6.61 10.49
CA PHE A 398 -7.37 6.03 10.37
C PHE A 398 -8.44 7.02 10.81
N VAL A 399 -8.30 7.57 12.01
CA VAL A 399 -9.24 8.57 12.56
C VAL A 399 -9.27 9.84 11.71
N GLY A 400 -8.13 10.34 11.22
CA GLY A 400 -8.04 11.50 10.35
C GLY A 400 -8.76 11.34 9.01
N ASN A 401 -8.93 10.11 8.56
CA ASN A 401 -9.64 9.76 7.32
C ASN A 401 -11.15 9.47 7.53
N LEU A 402 -11.64 9.49 8.76
CA LEU A 402 -13.05 9.26 9.09
C LEU A 402 -13.93 10.46 8.75
N LYS A 403 -13.93 10.89 7.49
CA LYS A 403 -14.74 12.02 7.01
C LYS A 403 -15.91 11.52 6.17
N PRO A 404 -17.11 12.10 6.31
CA PRO A 404 -18.22 11.79 5.43
C PRO A 404 -17.85 11.93 3.96
N GLY A 405 -18.22 10.94 3.15
CA GLY A 405 -17.88 10.84 1.73
C GLY A 405 -16.65 9.98 1.42
N ASN A 406 -15.71 9.82 2.36
CA ASN A 406 -14.55 8.95 2.18
C ASN A 406 -14.98 7.47 2.11
N VAL A 407 -14.18 6.66 1.42
CA VAL A 407 -14.40 5.21 1.29
C VAL A 407 -13.35 4.44 2.07
N MET A 408 -13.82 3.56 2.93
CA MET A 408 -12.99 2.60 3.67
C MET A 408 -12.98 1.26 2.94
N SER A 409 -11.84 0.60 2.88
CA SER A 409 -11.69 -0.76 2.37
C SER A 409 -10.58 -1.49 3.11
N SER A 410 -10.65 -2.83 3.15
CA SER A 410 -9.61 -3.67 3.75
C SER A 410 -9.27 -4.82 2.80
N PRO A 411 -7.98 -5.13 2.57
CA PRO A 411 -7.59 -6.30 1.80
C PRO A 411 -7.91 -7.64 2.50
N ALA A 412 -8.34 -7.58 3.76
CA ALA A 412 -8.80 -8.72 4.56
C ALA A 412 -10.32 -8.76 4.60
N TYR A 413 -10.86 -9.89 5.05
CA TYR A 413 -12.29 -10.03 5.32
C TYR A 413 -12.73 -9.12 6.46
N THR A 414 -13.95 -8.59 6.36
CA THR A 414 -14.52 -7.73 7.39
C THR A 414 -15.65 -8.46 8.12
N SER A 415 -15.35 -8.93 9.32
CA SER A 415 -16.32 -9.56 10.21
C SER A 415 -17.14 -8.49 10.92
N THR A 416 -18.44 -8.70 10.99
CA THR A 416 -19.42 -7.84 11.67
C THR A 416 -20.44 -8.71 12.42
N ALA A 417 -21.15 -8.13 13.37
CA ALA A 417 -22.21 -8.79 14.10
C ALA A 417 -23.55 -8.07 13.90
N LYS A 418 -24.67 -8.77 14.08
CA LYS A 418 -26.02 -8.20 14.02
C LYS A 418 -26.34 -7.36 15.25
N GLU A 419 -25.56 -7.49 16.31
CA GLU A 419 -25.67 -6.71 17.56
C GLU A 419 -24.31 -6.13 17.94
N MET A 420 -24.30 -5.00 18.63
CA MET A 420 -23.09 -4.41 19.16
C MET A 420 -22.55 -5.31 20.29
N TYR A 421 -21.32 -5.77 20.17
CA TYR A 421 -20.75 -6.78 21.08
C TYR A 421 -19.68 -6.24 22.04
N ASP A 422 -19.09 -5.07 21.75
CA ASP A 422 -18.05 -4.47 22.59
C ASP A 422 -18.24 -2.93 22.64
N PRO A 423 -19.09 -2.45 23.54
CA PRO A 423 -19.39 -1.02 23.65
C PRO A 423 -18.24 -0.18 24.22
N GLU A 424 -17.20 -0.81 24.79
CA GLU A 424 -16.02 -0.11 25.35
C GLU A 424 -14.95 0.17 24.29
N ALA A 425 -15.06 -0.42 23.10
CA ALA A 425 -14.14 -0.16 22.01
C ALA A 425 -14.25 1.29 21.53
N ASP A 426 -13.12 1.94 21.33
CA ASP A 426 -13.03 3.36 20.98
C ASP A 426 -13.42 3.66 19.51
N ILE A 427 -13.68 2.62 18.71
CA ILE A 427 -14.19 2.75 17.34
C ILE A 427 -15.40 1.83 17.18
N GLN A 428 -16.55 2.42 16.91
CA GLN A 428 -17.82 1.76 16.70
C GLN A 428 -18.32 2.01 15.28
N ILE A 429 -18.33 0.99 14.43
CA ILE A 429 -18.78 1.09 13.05
C ILE A 429 -20.17 0.47 12.92
N SER A 430 -21.12 1.23 12.34
CA SER A 430 -22.45 0.77 11.98
C SER A 430 -22.58 0.73 10.45
N ILE A 431 -22.74 -0.45 9.87
CA ILE A 431 -22.98 -0.63 8.44
C ILE A 431 -24.48 -0.58 8.19
N LEU A 432 -24.96 0.51 7.60
CA LEU A 432 -26.38 0.79 7.42
C LEU A 432 -27.01 0.01 6.27
N GLU A 433 -26.22 -0.31 5.23
CA GLU A 433 -26.64 -1.06 4.05
C GLU A 433 -25.57 -2.07 3.70
N SER A 434 -25.96 -3.33 3.50
CA SER A 434 -25.11 -4.46 3.14
C SER A 434 -25.58 -5.07 1.83
N GLN A 435 -24.65 -5.32 0.91
CA GLN A 435 -24.91 -5.96 -0.38
C GLN A 435 -24.18 -7.30 -0.50
N SER A 436 -22.92 -7.35 -0.08
CA SER A 436 -22.06 -8.52 -0.24
C SER A 436 -21.86 -9.34 1.05
N GLY A 437 -22.27 -8.82 2.21
CA GLY A 437 -22.08 -9.49 3.50
C GLY A 437 -22.79 -10.85 3.54
N ALA A 438 -22.04 -11.94 3.69
CA ALA A 438 -22.57 -13.30 3.82
C ALA A 438 -23.02 -13.57 5.26
N ASP A 439 -24.26 -14.00 5.44
CA ASP A 439 -24.83 -14.34 6.75
C ASP A 439 -24.33 -15.71 7.22
N LEU A 440 -23.38 -15.74 8.14
CA LEU A 440 -22.84 -16.98 8.72
C LEU A 440 -23.68 -17.51 9.89
N ALA A 441 -24.64 -16.73 10.36
CA ALA A 441 -25.59 -17.11 11.42
C ALA A 441 -26.88 -17.72 10.84
N GLY A 442 -27.85 -17.97 11.67
CA GLY A 442 -29.18 -18.42 11.28
C GLY A 442 -29.20 -19.85 10.76
N LYS A 443 -29.84 -20.08 9.59
CA LYS A 443 -30.01 -21.42 9.01
C LYS A 443 -28.69 -22.13 8.66
N ASN A 444 -27.66 -21.38 8.38
CA ASN A 444 -26.34 -21.94 8.02
C ASN A 444 -25.53 -22.38 9.25
N GLY A 445 -25.78 -21.80 10.42
CA GLY A 445 -25.28 -22.25 11.71
C GLY A 445 -23.76 -22.23 11.91
N TYR A 446 -23.00 -21.53 11.05
CA TYR A 446 -21.54 -21.53 11.14
C TYR A 446 -21.04 -20.71 12.33
N ASN A 447 -21.68 -19.55 12.61
CA ASN A 447 -21.34 -18.70 13.75
C ASN A 447 -22.58 -18.05 14.37
N ASN A 448 -23.44 -18.87 14.95
CA ASN A 448 -24.66 -18.42 15.63
C ASN A 448 -24.36 -17.68 16.94
N HIS A 449 -23.23 -17.96 17.56
CA HIS A 449 -22.88 -17.35 18.86
C HIS A 449 -22.59 -15.85 18.69
N GLU A 450 -21.89 -15.47 17.62
CA GLU A 450 -21.51 -14.08 17.33
C GLU A 450 -22.51 -13.38 16.39
N GLN A 451 -23.52 -14.10 15.88
CA GLN A 451 -24.46 -13.57 14.89
C GLN A 451 -23.72 -12.90 13.70
N GLU A 452 -22.66 -13.58 13.23
CA GLU A 452 -21.69 -13.01 12.29
C GLU A 452 -22.24 -12.84 10.88
N VAL A 453 -21.95 -11.66 10.31
CA VAL A 453 -22.05 -11.38 8.88
C VAL A 453 -20.67 -11.02 8.38
N LEU A 454 -20.17 -11.80 7.41
CA LEU A 454 -18.81 -11.68 6.90
C LEU A 454 -18.78 -11.05 5.51
N PHE A 455 -18.11 -9.91 5.38
CA PHE A 455 -17.89 -9.26 4.09
C PHE A 455 -16.65 -9.81 3.40
N PRO A 456 -16.70 -9.93 2.06
CA PRO A 456 -15.57 -10.39 1.27
C PRO A 456 -14.39 -9.41 1.38
N ARG A 457 -13.22 -9.87 0.95
CA ARG A 457 -12.03 -9.05 0.84
C ARG A 457 -12.28 -7.86 -0.09
N ASN A 458 -11.71 -6.72 0.25
CA ASN A 458 -11.80 -5.47 -0.51
C ASN A 458 -13.24 -4.89 -0.59
N ALA A 459 -14.17 -5.35 0.24
CA ALA A 459 -15.47 -4.68 0.37
C ALA A 459 -15.25 -3.19 0.69
N LYS A 460 -16.03 -2.33 0.05
CA LYS A 460 -15.90 -0.89 0.13
C LYS A 460 -17.05 -0.29 0.92
N PHE A 461 -16.75 0.60 1.84
CA PHE A 461 -17.72 1.22 2.71
C PHE A 461 -17.56 2.73 2.67
N ARG A 462 -18.58 3.44 2.19
CA ARG A 462 -18.61 4.91 2.19
C ARG A 462 -19.05 5.42 3.55
N ILE A 463 -18.27 6.32 4.13
CA ILE A 463 -18.62 6.96 5.40
C ILE A 463 -19.76 7.94 5.16
N VAL A 464 -20.86 7.72 5.88
CA VAL A 464 -22.04 8.59 5.88
C VAL A 464 -21.95 9.62 6.98
N ASN A 465 -21.50 9.19 8.16
CA ASN A 465 -21.35 10.04 9.33
C ASN A 465 -20.22 9.54 10.22
N CYS A 466 -19.58 10.46 10.95
CA CYS A 466 -18.60 10.15 11.99
C CYS A 466 -18.74 11.16 13.11
N VAL A 467 -18.97 10.68 14.33
CA VAL A 467 -19.09 11.49 15.53
C VAL A 467 -18.12 11.00 16.57
N ASP A 468 -17.29 11.89 17.08
CA ASP A 468 -16.50 11.66 18.30
C ASP A 468 -17.35 12.03 19.51
N LYS A 469 -17.53 11.08 20.41
CA LYS A 469 -18.22 11.30 21.67
C LYS A 469 -17.39 10.69 22.79
N ASP A 470 -16.82 11.55 23.60
CA ASP A 470 -16.00 11.18 24.76
C ASP A 470 -14.81 10.26 24.42
N GLY A 471 -14.21 10.45 23.22
CA GLY A 471 -13.09 9.64 22.73
C GLY A 471 -13.51 8.32 22.07
N ILE A 472 -14.80 8.10 21.89
CA ILE A 472 -15.34 6.97 21.11
C ILE A 472 -15.85 7.49 19.77
N TYR A 473 -15.31 6.94 18.69
CA TYR A 473 -15.72 7.28 17.32
C TYR A 473 -16.88 6.41 16.83
N TYR A 474 -18.05 7.01 16.70
CA TYR A 474 -19.23 6.38 16.11
C TYR A 474 -19.30 6.68 14.63
N ILE A 475 -19.12 5.64 13.81
CA ILE A 475 -19.00 5.77 12.35
C ILE A 475 -20.16 5.03 11.70
N SER A 476 -20.94 5.74 10.89
CA SER A 476 -21.97 5.13 10.05
C SER A 476 -21.46 5.02 8.63
N VAL A 477 -21.57 3.84 8.02
CA VAL A 477 -21.10 3.58 6.66
C VAL A 477 -22.17 2.86 5.84
N LYS A 478 -22.07 2.96 4.52
CA LYS A 478 -22.85 2.16 3.55
C LYS A 478 -21.89 1.43 2.64
N GLU A 479 -22.19 0.18 2.30
CA GLU A 479 -21.45 -0.56 1.30
C GLU A 479 -21.68 0.07 -0.10
N VAL A 480 -20.62 0.16 -0.94
CA VAL A 480 -20.64 0.82 -2.27
C VAL A 480 -19.86 0.01 -3.31
#